data_e321b978a5da586c98cee599c031061b
#
_entry.id   e321b978a5da586c98cee599c031061b
#
_cell.length_a   1.000
_cell.length_b   1.000
_cell.length_c   1.000
_cell.angle_alpha   90.00
_cell.angle_beta   90.00
_cell.angle_gamma   90.00
#
_symmetry.space_group_name_H-M   'P 1'
#
loop_
_entity.id
_entity.type
_entity.pdbx_description
1 polymer ?
#
loop_
_entity_poly.entity_id
_entity_poly.type
_entity_poly.pdbx_seq_one_letter_code
_entity_poly.pdbx_strand_id
1 'polypeptide(L)'
;ISLGYSLQGIILFENMRLTDYVATLGYDEIDCIGFSGGGEAALWLSVMDDNINKTIVSGFLHSFKDTLIYNNRCGCNFVPDMWKYVDMGDILALDANKEIYIETGDKDGLNGERGLEGVYEQVGIANKCFNLFNKEVQLKVCNGSHQWYGSWMDKF
;
A
#
# COMPACT_ATOMS: atom_id res chain seq x y z
N ILE A 1 9.63 17.28 -9.41
CA ILE A 1 8.46 17.40 -10.30
C ILE A 1 8.85 18.13 -11.59
N SER A 2 9.43 19.33 -11.54
CA SER A 2 9.88 20.05 -12.75
C SER A 2 11.01 19.36 -13.51
N LEU A 3 11.68 18.39 -12.90
CA LEU A 3 12.76 17.57 -13.50
C LEU A 3 12.27 16.18 -13.96
N GLY A 4 10.97 15.94 -14.00
CA GLY A 4 10.40 14.65 -14.41
C GLY A 4 10.31 13.60 -13.30
N TYR A 5 10.63 13.94 -12.03
CA TYR A 5 10.47 13.05 -10.89
C TYR A 5 9.14 13.29 -10.18
N SER A 6 8.50 12.23 -9.67
CA SER A 6 7.41 12.34 -8.71
C SER A 6 7.96 12.40 -7.28
N LEU A 7 7.22 13.03 -6.37
CA LEU A 7 7.60 13.03 -4.95
C LEU A 7 7.57 11.60 -4.39
N GLN A 8 6.58 10.81 -4.79
CA GLN A 8 6.49 9.39 -4.42
C GLN A 8 7.73 8.60 -4.85
N GLY A 9 8.24 8.84 -6.06
CA GLY A 9 9.47 8.18 -6.53
C GLY A 9 10.71 8.55 -5.72
N ILE A 10 10.79 9.80 -5.22
CA ILE A 10 11.89 10.23 -4.34
C ILE A 10 11.80 9.52 -2.99
N ILE A 11 10.61 9.51 -2.36
CA ILE A 11 10.36 8.82 -1.09
C ILE A 11 10.68 7.32 -1.20
N LEU A 12 10.22 6.69 -2.28
CA LEU A 12 10.51 5.28 -2.55
C LEU A 12 12.01 5.02 -2.65
N PHE A 13 12.74 5.84 -3.41
CA PHE A 13 14.19 5.70 -3.55
C PHE A 13 14.92 5.81 -2.20
N GLU A 14 14.53 6.78 -1.35
CA GLU A 14 15.10 6.93 -0.01
C GLU A 14 14.82 5.71 0.88
N ASN A 15 13.59 5.17 0.84
CA ASN A 15 13.23 3.98 1.59
C ASN A 15 14.01 2.74 1.11
N MET A 16 14.18 2.54 -0.19
CA MET A 16 15.00 1.45 -0.73
C MET A 16 16.46 1.57 -0.27
N ARG A 17 17.03 2.78 -0.21
CA ARG A 17 18.40 2.99 0.33
C ARG A 17 18.47 2.65 1.81
N LEU A 18 17.43 2.94 2.58
CA LEU A 18 17.33 2.53 3.97
C LEU A 18 17.26 0.99 4.09
N THR A 19 16.44 0.34 3.25
CA THR A 19 16.35 -1.13 3.24
C THR A 19 17.70 -1.77 2.88
N ASP A 20 18.41 -1.25 1.89
CA ASP A 20 19.76 -1.73 1.56
C ASP A 20 20.70 -1.67 2.76
N TYR A 21 20.66 -0.57 3.52
CA TYR A 21 21.44 -0.45 4.74
C TYR A 21 21.02 -1.47 5.80
N VAL A 22 19.72 -1.63 6.06
CA VAL A 22 19.21 -2.61 7.02
C VAL A 22 19.62 -4.03 6.64
N ALA A 23 19.61 -4.37 5.36
CA ALA A 23 20.07 -5.67 4.87
C ALA A 23 21.55 -5.95 5.20
N THR A 24 22.39 -4.91 5.34
CA THR A 24 23.80 -5.09 5.76
C THR A 24 23.96 -5.43 7.24
N LEU A 25 22.91 -5.28 8.06
CA LEU A 25 22.94 -5.54 9.49
C LEU A 25 22.79 -7.02 9.85
N GLY A 26 22.52 -7.88 8.87
CA GLY A 26 22.49 -9.34 9.03
C GLY A 26 21.18 -9.87 9.63
N TYR A 27 20.08 -9.17 9.46
CA TYR A 27 18.75 -9.70 9.77
C TYR A 27 18.30 -10.71 8.71
N ASP A 28 17.63 -11.78 9.13
CA ASP A 28 17.13 -12.84 8.25
C ASP A 28 15.91 -12.40 7.44
N GLU A 29 15.08 -11.53 8.01
CA GLU A 29 13.87 -11.00 7.39
C GLU A 29 13.78 -9.48 7.63
N ILE A 30 13.24 -8.77 6.64
CA ILE A 30 12.92 -7.34 6.72
C ILE A 30 11.45 -7.18 6.36
N ASP A 31 10.69 -6.64 7.28
CA ASP A 31 9.27 -6.37 7.10
C ASP A 31 9.01 -4.87 7.11
N CYS A 32 7.92 -4.42 6.48
CA CYS A 32 7.56 -3.02 6.53
C CYS A 32 6.12 -2.81 7.00
N ILE A 33 5.94 -1.74 7.76
CA ILE A 33 4.65 -1.37 8.36
C ILE A 33 4.44 0.11 8.15
N GLY A 34 3.24 0.50 7.70
CA GLY A 34 2.92 1.90 7.55
C GLY A 34 1.45 2.23 7.73
N PHE A 35 1.20 3.43 8.24
CA PHE A 35 -0.15 3.98 8.42
C PHE A 35 -0.31 5.24 7.57
N SER A 36 -1.47 5.40 6.90
CA SER A 36 -1.81 6.57 6.09
C SER A 36 -0.76 6.83 4.99
N GLY A 37 -0.09 7.96 4.95
CA GLY A 37 1.04 8.20 4.05
C GLY A 37 2.20 7.22 4.25
N GLY A 38 2.42 6.72 5.48
CA GLY A 38 3.33 5.61 5.75
C GLY A 38 2.83 4.30 5.16
N GLY A 39 1.51 4.07 5.12
CA GLY A 39 0.90 2.91 4.45
C GLY A 39 1.13 2.94 2.94
N GLU A 40 1.03 4.11 2.32
CA GLU A 40 1.44 4.33 0.93
C GLU A 40 2.91 3.96 0.72
N ALA A 41 3.79 4.52 1.55
CA ALA A 41 5.23 4.27 1.45
C ALA A 41 5.57 2.78 1.64
N ALA A 42 4.91 2.09 2.59
CA ALA A 42 5.08 0.67 2.82
C ALA A 42 4.63 -0.18 1.63
N LEU A 43 3.48 0.15 1.02
CA LEU A 43 3.00 -0.54 -0.18
C LEU A 43 3.99 -0.39 -1.34
N TRP A 44 4.43 0.85 -1.63
CA TRP A 44 5.39 1.08 -2.71
C TRP A 44 6.74 0.41 -2.45
N LEU A 45 7.22 0.45 -1.21
CA LEU A 45 8.47 -0.21 -0.84
C LEU A 45 8.36 -1.72 -1.03
N SER A 46 7.29 -2.34 -0.56
CA SER A 46 7.05 -3.77 -0.71
C SER A 46 7.07 -4.21 -2.18
N VAL A 47 6.35 -3.48 -3.03
CA VAL A 47 6.24 -3.80 -4.46
C VAL A 47 7.56 -3.64 -5.21
N MET A 48 8.41 -2.70 -4.80
CA MET A 48 9.61 -2.31 -5.54
C MET A 48 10.92 -2.83 -4.94
N ASP A 49 10.88 -3.46 -3.76
CA ASP A 49 12.06 -3.97 -3.07
C ASP A 49 11.87 -5.44 -2.65
N ASP A 50 12.64 -6.31 -3.26
CA ASP A 50 12.58 -7.76 -3.00
C ASP A 50 13.12 -8.14 -1.61
N ASN A 51 13.80 -7.24 -0.91
CA ASN A 51 14.25 -7.46 0.47
C ASN A 51 13.08 -7.43 1.48
N ILE A 52 11.92 -6.89 1.11
CA ILE A 52 10.75 -6.85 1.98
C ILE A 52 9.99 -8.17 1.91
N ASN A 53 9.79 -8.81 3.06
CA ASN A 53 9.13 -10.12 3.19
C ASN A 53 7.63 -9.98 3.45
N LYS A 54 7.24 -9.21 4.46
CA LYS A 54 5.85 -8.98 4.87
C LYS A 54 5.56 -7.50 4.96
N THR A 55 4.30 -7.13 4.76
CA THR A 55 3.89 -5.73 4.79
C THR A 55 2.53 -5.54 5.45
N ILE A 56 2.44 -4.57 6.38
CA ILE A 56 1.16 -4.04 6.84
C ILE A 56 0.93 -2.67 6.19
N VAL A 57 -0.17 -2.55 5.46
CA VAL A 57 -0.68 -1.28 4.92
C VAL A 57 -1.94 -0.90 5.69
N SER A 58 -1.83 0.13 6.52
CA SER A 58 -2.94 0.60 7.34
C SER A 58 -3.49 1.91 6.79
N GLY A 59 -4.81 1.97 6.55
CA GLY A 59 -5.53 3.18 6.17
C GLY A 59 -5.10 3.79 4.82
N PHE A 60 -4.68 2.97 3.86
CA PHE A 60 -4.22 3.50 2.58
C PHE A 60 -4.78 2.79 1.34
N LEU A 61 -5.12 1.52 1.36
CA LEU A 61 -5.56 0.82 0.15
C LEU A 61 -6.93 1.30 -0.33
N HIS A 62 -6.96 2.03 -1.43
CA HIS A 62 -8.16 2.60 -2.03
C HIS A 62 -7.91 2.94 -3.51
N SER A 63 -8.97 3.11 -4.29
CA SER A 63 -8.85 3.48 -5.70
C SER A 63 -8.34 4.91 -5.88
N PHE A 64 -7.50 5.16 -6.86
CA PHE A 64 -7.07 6.51 -7.25
C PHE A 64 -8.25 7.40 -7.61
N LYS A 65 -9.26 6.84 -8.27
CA LYS A 65 -10.45 7.59 -8.65
C LYS A 65 -11.17 8.15 -7.44
N ASP A 66 -11.42 7.32 -6.44
CA ASP A 66 -12.18 7.72 -5.25
C ASP A 66 -11.42 8.72 -4.37
N THR A 67 -10.13 8.71 -4.42
CA THR A 67 -9.27 9.46 -3.49
C THR A 67 -8.50 10.60 -4.16
N LEU A 68 -7.57 10.33 -5.06
CA LEU A 68 -6.75 11.37 -5.67
C LEU A 68 -7.55 12.33 -6.52
N ILE A 69 -8.55 11.82 -7.25
CA ILE A 69 -9.31 12.63 -8.19
C ILE A 69 -10.47 13.33 -7.49
N TYR A 70 -11.28 12.60 -6.74
CA TYR A 70 -12.47 13.19 -6.11
C TYR A 70 -12.18 13.92 -4.80
N ASN A 71 -11.31 13.39 -3.94
CA ASN A 71 -11.01 13.99 -2.64
C ASN A 71 -9.83 14.97 -2.65
N ASN A 72 -9.27 15.28 -3.83
CA ASN A 72 -8.16 16.23 -3.98
C ASN A 72 -7.03 16.02 -2.97
N ARG A 73 -6.50 14.79 -2.93
CA ARG A 73 -5.46 14.37 -1.99
C ARG A 73 -4.12 15.07 -2.21
N CYS A 74 -3.24 14.88 -1.24
CA CYS A 74 -1.88 15.38 -1.28
C CYS A 74 -1.18 15.03 -2.61
N GLY A 75 -0.51 16.01 -3.20
CA GLY A 75 0.28 15.81 -4.42
C GLY A 75 1.44 14.81 -4.26
N CYS A 76 1.77 14.38 -3.03
CA CYS A 76 2.73 13.31 -2.77
C CYS A 76 2.25 11.95 -3.30
N ASN A 77 0.94 11.71 -3.33
CA ASN A 77 0.36 10.48 -3.85
C ASN A 77 0.26 10.46 -5.38
N PHE A 78 0.61 11.54 -6.04
CA PHE A 78 0.40 11.69 -7.46
C PHE A 78 1.64 11.28 -8.27
N VAL A 79 1.50 10.18 -9.01
CA VAL A 79 2.46 9.78 -10.04
C VAL A 79 1.84 10.11 -11.40
N PRO A 80 2.42 11.05 -12.18
CA PRO A 80 1.86 11.46 -13.46
C PRO A 80 1.57 10.28 -14.39
N ASP A 81 0.41 10.33 -15.02
CA ASP A 81 -0.08 9.36 -16.02
C ASP A 81 -0.33 7.93 -15.51
N MET A 82 0.05 7.57 -14.29
CA MET A 82 -0.04 6.19 -13.77
C MET A 82 -1.47 5.65 -13.81
N TRP A 83 -2.45 6.44 -13.37
CA TRP A 83 -3.85 6.02 -13.36
C TRP A 83 -4.46 5.72 -14.74
N LYS A 84 -3.81 6.13 -15.82
CA LYS A 84 -4.24 5.73 -17.18
C LYS A 84 -4.05 4.24 -17.45
N TYR A 85 -3.21 3.58 -16.68
CA TYR A 85 -2.78 2.21 -16.92
C TYR A 85 -3.10 1.26 -15.77
N VAL A 86 -3.02 1.72 -14.52
CA VAL A 86 -3.14 0.90 -13.31
C VAL A 86 -3.87 1.65 -12.21
N ASP A 87 -4.52 0.90 -11.30
CA ASP A 87 -5.03 1.39 -10.03
C ASP A 87 -4.29 0.67 -8.88
N MET A 88 -4.60 0.98 -7.63
CA MET A 88 -3.88 0.45 -6.46
C MET A 88 -3.95 -1.06 -6.34
N GLY A 89 -5.05 -1.68 -6.74
CA GLY A 89 -5.18 -3.14 -6.77
C GLY A 89 -4.23 -3.81 -7.78
N ASP A 90 -3.96 -3.16 -8.92
CA ASP A 90 -3.00 -3.65 -9.91
C ASP A 90 -1.57 -3.54 -9.37
N ILE A 91 -1.26 -2.46 -8.65
CA ILE A 91 0.05 -2.27 -8.00
C ILE A 91 0.24 -3.32 -6.92
N LEU A 92 -0.74 -3.51 -6.03
CA LEU A 92 -0.70 -4.51 -4.99
C LEU A 92 -0.55 -5.94 -5.55
N ALA A 93 -1.10 -6.20 -6.73
CA ALA A 93 -0.99 -7.51 -7.40
C ALA A 93 0.46 -7.92 -7.73
N LEU A 94 1.39 -6.94 -7.82
CA LEU A 94 2.82 -7.22 -8.04
C LEU A 94 3.47 -7.94 -6.84
N ASP A 95 2.89 -7.83 -5.64
CA ASP A 95 3.32 -8.52 -4.42
C ASP A 95 2.68 -9.89 -4.21
N ALA A 96 2.07 -10.48 -5.23
CA ALA A 96 1.28 -11.71 -5.10
C ALA A 96 2.03 -12.92 -4.51
N ASN A 97 3.35 -12.90 -4.49
CA ASN A 97 4.21 -13.91 -3.86
C ASN A 97 4.58 -13.59 -2.40
N LYS A 98 4.24 -12.40 -1.87
CA LYS A 98 4.53 -11.97 -0.50
C LYS A 98 3.33 -12.12 0.44
N GLU A 99 3.51 -11.78 1.72
CA GLU A 99 2.44 -11.72 2.72
C GLU A 99 2.03 -10.27 2.94
N ILE A 100 0.80 -9.94 2.56
CA ILE A 100 0.27 -8.59 2.62
C ILE A 100 -0.95 -8.53 3.53
N TYR A 101 -0.89 -7.63 4.49
CA TYR A 101 -1.90 -7.39 5.50
C TYR A 101 -2.42 -5.96 5.38
N ILE A 102 -3.70 -5.82 5.10
CA ILE A 102 -4.38 -4.54 4.97
C ILE A 102 -5.31 -4.33 6.14
N GLU A 103 -5.33 -3.13 6.72
CA GLU A 103 -6.36 -2.73 7.66
C GLU A 103 -6.93 -1.35 7.31
N THR A 104 -8.21 -1.17 7.52
CA THR A 104 -8.92 0.10 7.29
C THR A 104 -10.11 0.24 8.22
N GLY A 105 -10.52 1.49 8.49
CA GLY A 105 -11.75 1.79 9.22
C GLY A 105 -12.98 1.75 8.33
N ASP A 106 -14.10 1.26 8.86
CA ASP A 106 -15.39 1.27 8.16
C ASP A 106 -15.96 2.69 7.96
N LYS A 107 -15.45 3.66 8.74
CA LYS A 107 -15.79 5.09 8.69
C LYS A 107 -14.60 5.95 8.29
N ASP A 108 -13.59 5.36 7.66
CA ASP A 108 -12.44 6.10 7.17
C ASP A 108 -12.82 6.92 5.93
N GLY A 109 -12.92 8.25 6.11
CA GLY A 109 -13.22 9.19 5.01
C GLY A 109 -12.14 9.21 3.93
N LEU A 110 -10.97 8.64 4.21
CA LEU A 110 -9.90 8.52 3.23
C LEU A 110 -10.11 7.37 2.24
N ASN A 111 -11.05 6.46 2.49
CA ASN A 111 -11.44 5.45 1.51
C ASN A 111 -12.22 6.02 0.31
N GLY A 112 -12.49 7.33 0.32
CA GLY A 112 -13.14 8.03 -0.78
C GLY A 112 -14.66 7.98 -0.74
N GLU A 113 -15.29 8.41 -1.84
CA GLU A 113 -16.74 8.56 -1.92
C GLU A 113 -17.49 7.22 -1.75
N ARG A 114 -16.93 6.14 -2.34
CA ARG A 114 -17.52 4.80 -2.24
C ARG A 114 -17.12 4.03 -0.95
N GLY A 115 -16.26 4.63 -0.11
CA GLY A 115 -15.85 4.03 1.15
C GLY A 115 -15.26 2.62 0.97
N LEU A 116 -15.74 1.65 1.74
CA LEU A 116 -15.25 0.27 1.69
C LEU A 116 -15.47 -0.44 0.35
N GLU A 117 -16.44 -0.03 -0.47
CA GLU A 117 -16.64 -0.61 -1.80
C GLU A 117 -15.39 -0.43 -2.66
N GLY A 118 -14.78 0.77 -2.64
CA GLY A 118 -13.52 1.04 -3.32
C GLY A 118 -12.37 0.17 -2.81
N VAL A 119 -12.30 -0.05 -1.48
CA VAL A 119 -11.28 -0.94 -0.87
C VAL A 119 -11.46 -2.38 -1.33
N TYR A 120 -12.69 -2.92 -1.26
CA TYR A 120 -12.97 -4.29 -1.69
C TYR A 120 -12.69 -4.51 -3.17
N GLU A 121 -12.98 -3.52 -4.01
CA GLU A 121 -12.64 -3.56 -5.43
C GLU A 121 -11.13 -3.73 -5.64
N GLN A 122 -10.31 -2.92 -4.97
CA GLN A 122 -8.85 -3.00 -5.10
C GLN A 122 -8.28 -4.32 -4.58
N VAL A 123 -8.77 -4.81 -3.45
CA VAL A 123 -8.43 -6.15 -2.94
C VAL A 123 -8.84 -7.24 -3.92
N GLY A 124 -10.04 -7.13 -4.51
CA GLY A 124 -10.53 -8.08 -5.51
C GLY A 124 -9.69 -8.11 -6.79
N ILE A 125 -9.17 -6.96 -7.23
CA ILE A 125 -8.23 -6.87 -8.36
C ILE A 125 -6.94 -7.61 -8.01
N ALA A 126 -6.32 -7.30 -6.88
CA ALA A 126 -5.07 -7.91 -6.44
C ALA A 126 -5.20 -9.44 -6.27
N ASN A 127 -6.29 -9.90 -5.66
CA ASN A 127 -6.53 -11.32 -5.39
C ASN A 127 -6.59 -12.19 -6.65
N LYS A 128 -6.86 -11.62 -7.83
CA LYS A 128 -6.75 -12.38 -9.10
C LYS A 128 -5.33 -12.90 -9.33
N CYS A 129 -4.31 -12.12 -8.92
CA CYS A 129 -2.92 -12.54 -9.02
C CYS A 129 -2.48 -13.37 -7.80
N PHE A 130 -2.87 -12.97 -6.59
CA PHE A 130 -2.55 -13.71 -5.36
C PHE A 130 -3.02 -15.17 -5.42
N ASN A 131 -4.21 -15.42 -5.95
CA ASN A 131 -4.76 -16.77 -6.12
C ASN A 131 -3.89 -17.67 -7.01
N LEU A 132 -3.10 -17.12 -7.94
CA LEU A 132 -2.17 -17.89 -8.76
C LEU A 132 -1.02 -18.49 -7.93
N PHE A 133 -0.73 -17.87 -6.78
CA PHE A 133 0.28 -18.33 -5.82
C PHE A 133 -0.32 -19.06 -4.61
N ASN A 134 -1.62 -19.41 -4.64
CA ASN A 134 -2.37 -19.97 -3.52
C ASN A 134 -2.32 -19.07 -2.27
N LYS A 135 -2.33 -17.75 -2.48
CA LYS A 135 -2.35 -16.70 -1.44
C LYS A 135 -3.56 -15.79 -1.64
N GLU A 136 -3.81 -14.97 -0.65
CA GLU A 136 -4.80 -13.89 -0.71
C GLU A 136 -4.34 -12.69 0.10
N VAL A 137 -4.80 -11.53 -0.27
CA VAL A 137 -4.61 -10.29 0.51
C VAL A 137 -5.42 -10.42 1.81
N GLN A 138 -4.75 -10.29 2.94
CA GLN A 138 -5.39 -10.33 4.26
C GLN A 138 -5.98 -8.96 4.58
N LEU A 139 -7.30 -8.81 4.44
CA LEU A 139 -8.00 -7.56 4.74
C LEU A 139 -8.74 -7.64 6.06
N LYS A 140 -8.53 -6.65 6.94
CA LYS A 140 -9.31 -6.43 8.15
C LYS A 140 -9.98 -5.06 8.14
N VAL A 141 -11.31 -5.06 8.20
CA VAL A 141 -12.11 -3.86 8.38
C VAL A 141 -12.39 -3.69 9.87
N CYS A 142 -12.01 -2.54 10.40
CA CYS A 142 -12.16 -2.18 11.81
C CYS A 142 -13.30 -1.18 11.99
N ASN A 143 -13.96 -1.22 13.14
CA ASN A 143 -15.00 -0.23 13.45
C ASN A 143 -14.34 1.08 13.89
N GLY A 144 -14.31 2.08 13.02
CA GLY A 144 -13.76 3.38 13.32
C GLY A 144 -13.34 4.20 12.09
N SER A 145 -12.74 5.34 12.38
CA SER A 145 -12.29 6.32 11.37
C SER A 145 -10.85 6.07 10.93
N HIS A 146 -10.20 7.09 10.37
CA HIS A 146 -8.81 7.04 9.94
C HIS A 146 -7.85 7.01 11.14
N GLN A 147 -7.39 5.81 11.49
CA GLN A 147 -6.46 5.58 12.60
C GLN A 147 -5.69 4.28 12.42
N TRP A 148 -4.58 4.15 13.15
CA TRP A 148 -3.86 2.89 13.29
C TRP A 148 -4.61 1.95 14.25
N TYR A 149 -4.87 0.71 13.82
CA TYR A 149 -5.58 -0.29 14.63
C TYR A 149 -4.66 -1.36 15.21
N GLY A 150 -3.52 -1.60 14.57
CA GLY A 150 -2.58 -2.63 15.00
C GLY A 150 -3.11 -4.05 14.87
N SER A 151 -4.06 -4.28 13.98
CA SER A 151 -4.81 -5.52 13.88
C SER A 151 -3.98 -6.75 13.50
N TRP A 152 -2.79 -6.50 12.92
CA TRP A 152 -1.92 -7.53 12.37
C TRP A 152 -0.56 -7.62 13.07
N MET A 153 -0.39 -6.93 14.21
CA MET A 153 0.89 -6.91 14.94
C MET A 153 1.30 -8.28 15.50
N ASP A 154 0.38 -9.23 15.56
CA ASP A 154 0.66 -10.62 15.95
C ASP A 154 1.28 -11.46 14.81
N LYS A 155 1.43 -10.90 13.62
CA LYS A 155 2.04 -11.55 12.44
C LYS A 155 3.52 -11.20 12.25
N PHE A 156 4.05 -10.29 13.08
CA PHE A 156 5.41 -9.72 12.99
C PHE A 156 6.31 -9.98 14.20
#